data_c32cbb2b73cc4c2b45b91f32ae9bbe7c
#
_entry.id   c32cbb2b73cc4c2b45b91f32ae9bbe7c
#
_cell.length_a   1.000
_cell.length_b   1.000
_cell.length_c   1.000
_cell.angle_alpha   90.00
_cell.angle_beta   90.00
_cell.angle_gamma   90.00
#
_symmetry.space_group_name_H-M   'P 1'
#
loop_
_entity.id
_entity.type
_entity.pdbx_description
1 polymer ?
#
loop_
_entity_poly.entity_id
_entity_poly.type
_entity_poly.pdbx_seq_one_letter_code
_entity_poly.pdbx_strand_id
1 'polypeptide(L)'
;MKNKAILVSFVTLFALVFTLSTVVAVDFVEITDVEFNGVSTNLDDVASAISTDASETVPVVVKFNSLDDVEDVRVKVYIEGYKNDIEDESSVFHVLDNNTYVKRFTLKLPSTDDFDDLSDDLTLLVRVSAKGRDAQEMKIPLKIQRELHSLNLLSIDLSDIVVSGDSVAV
;
A
#
# COMPACT_ATOMS: atom_id res chain seq x y z
N MET A 1 -64.52 6.51 5.38
CA MET A 1 -63.76 5.27 5.22
C MET A 1 -62.79 5.30 4.07
N LYS A 2 -63.01 6.07 2.98
CA LYS A 2 -62.12 6.15 1.81
C LYS A 2 -60.70 6.70 2.13
N ASN A 3 -60.59 7.68 3.02
CA ASN A 3 -59.30 8.31 3.33
C ASN A 3 -58.32 7.42 4.13
N LYS A 4 -58.87 6.45 4.92
CA LYS A 4 -58.00 5.49 5.65
C LYS A 4 -57.37 4.45 4.74
N ALA A 5 -58.05 4.04 3.68
CA ALA A 5 -57.53 3.09 2.70
C ALA A 5 -56.39 3.71 1.86
N ILE A 6 -56.52 5.01 1.51
CA ILE A 6 -55.46 5.74 0.78
C ILE A 6 -54.21 5.90 1.64
N LEU A 7 -54.35 6.21 2.94
CA LEU A 7 -53.23 6.36 3.85
C LEU A 7 -52.47 5.02 4.04
N VAL A 8 -53.20 3.92 4.20
CA VAL A 8 -52.61 2.58 4.34
C VAL A 8 -51.88 2.19 3.06
N SER A 9 -52.43 2.47 1.87
CA SER A 9 -51.80 2.18 0.59
C SER A 9 -50.52 3.00 0.39
N PHE A 10 -50.49 4.23 0.87
CA PHE A 10 -49.27 5.08 0.76
C PHE A 10 -48.15 4.62 1.70
N VAL A 11 -48.51 4.19 2.93
CA VAL A 11 -47.55 3.65 3.90
C VAL A 11 -46.98 2.33 3.43
N THR A 12 -47.78 1.44 2.84
CA THR A 12 -47.31 0.17 2.29
C THR A 12 -46.40 0.36 1.06
N LEU A 13 -46.74 1.32 0.19
CA LEU A 13 -45.89 1.65 -0.96
C LEU A 13 -44.55 2.25 -0.52
N PHE A 14 -44.57 3.12 0.52
CA PHE A 14 -43.35 3.70 1.08
C PHE A 14 -42.48 2.66 1.77
N ALA A 15 -43.06 1.72 2.51
CA ALA A 15 -42.34 0.61 3.12
C ALA A 15 -41.73 -0.33 2.07
N LEU A 16 -42.39 -0.56 0.94
CA LEU A 16 -41.91 -1.41 -0.14
C LEU A 16 -40.67 -0.78 -0.85
N VAL A 17 -40.60 0.54 -0.95
CA VAL A 17 -39.46 1.26 -1.54
C VAL A 17 -38.22 1.19 -0.65
N PHE A 18 -38.39 1.13 0.67
CA PHE A 18 -37.24 1.02 1.61
C PHE A 18 -36.63 -0.37 1.72
N THR A 19 -37.30 -1.42 1.23
CA THR A 19 -36.76 -2.80 1.27
C THR A 19 -35.86 -3.14 0.07
N LEU A 20 -35.64 -2.20 -0.87
CA LEU A 20 -35.01 -2.44 -2.17
C LEU A 20 -33.63 -1.84 -2.30
N SER A 21 -32.75 -1.86 -1.32
CA SER A 21 -31.35 -1.50 -1.59
C SER A 21 -30.37 -1.81 -0.45
N THR A 22 -30.22 -3.05 -0.08
CA THR A 22 -28.91 -3.47 0.40
C THR A 22 -28.19 -4.16 -0.76
N VAL A 23 -27.59 -3.37 -1.65
CA VAL A 23 -26.54 -3.88 -2.49
C VAL A 23 -25.39 -4.17 -1.53
N VAL A 24 -25.23 -5.41 -1.12
CA VAL A 24 -24.01 -5.87 -0.47
C VAL A 24 -22.97 -5.84 -1.57
N ALA A 25 -22.01 -4.90 -1.47
CA ALA A 25 -20.82 -4.95 -2.29
C ALA A 25 -20.14 -6.29 -2.00
N VAL A 26 -20.08 -7.16 -2.99
CA VAL A 26 -19.33 -8.41 -2.86
C VAL A 26 -17.92 -8.11 -3.33
N ASP A 27 -16.98 -8.28 -2.42
CA ASP A 27 -15.57 -8.17 -2.73
C ASP A 27 -15.20 -9.21 -3.79
N PHE A 28 -14.55 -8.78 -4.85
CA PHE A 28 -14.11 -9.67 -5.93
C PHE A 28 -12.67 -10.16 -5.74
N VAL A 29 -11.92 -9.52 -4.84
CA VAL A 29 -10.57 -9.91 -4.44
C VAL A 29 -10.38 -9.66 -2.95
N GLU A 30 -9.44 -10.38 -2.35
CA GLU A 30 -8.94 -10.17 -0.99
C GLU A 30 -7.43 -9.95 -1.06
N ILE A 31 -6.96 -8.76 -0.65
CA ILE A 31 -5.52 -8.48 -0.54
C ILE A 31 -5.02 -9.23 0.69
N THR A 32 -4.14 -10.22 0.47
CA THR A 32 -3.67 -11.11 1.54
C THR A 32 -2.33 -10.70 2.14
N ASP A 33 -1.50 -10.01 1.34
CA ASP A 33 -0.17 -9.59 1.80
C ASP A 33 0.35 -8.45 0.90
N VAL A 34 1.03 -7.50 1.53
CA VAL A 34 1.80 -6.48 0.82
C VAL A 34 3.21 -6.47 1.42
N GLU A 35 4.20 -6.67 0.59
CA GLU A 35 5.61 -6.58 0.96
C GLU A 35 6.17 -5.27 0.43
N PHE A 36 6.72 -4.45 1.32
CA PHE A 36 7.37 -3.19 1.00
C PHE A 36 8.83 -3.25 1.41
N ASN A 37 9.73 -3.09 0.47
CA ASN A 37 11.19 -3.18 0.67
C ASN A 37 11.63 -4.48 1.39
N GLY A 38 11.00 -5.61 1.06
CA GLY A 38 11.27 -6.91 1.69
C GLY A 38 10.61 -7.13 3.06
N VAL A 39 9.86 -6.16 3.57
CA VAL A 39 9.10 -6.29 4.80
C VAL A 39 7.64 -6.60 4.47
N SER A 40 7.17 -7.78 4.87
CA SER A 40 5.76 -8.17 4.72
C SER A 40 4.91 -7.47 5.78
N THR A 41 3.82 -6.86 5.31
CA THR A 41 2.80 -6.30 6.19
C THR A 41 1.76 -7.37 6.44
N ASN A 42 1.90 -8.10 7.53
CA ASN A 42 0.86 -9.02 7.93
C ASN A 42 -0.40 -8.23 8.30
N LEU A 43 -1.54 -8.57 7.72
CA LEU A 43 -2.84 -7.88 7.93
C LEU A 43 -3.22 -7.73 9.40
N ASP A 44 -2.67 -8.59 10.26
CA ASP A 44 -2.96 -8.60 11.69
C ASP A 44 -2.20 -7.52 12.49
N ASP A 45 -1.19 -6.84 11.89
CA ASP A 45 -0.34 -5.85 12.58
C ASP A 45 -0.06 -4.58 11.74
N VAL A 46 -1.09 -4.06 11.08
CA VAL A 46 -1.01 -2.82 10.28
C VAL A 46 -0.73 -1.57 11.12
N ALA A 47 -0.64 -1.72 12.45
CA ALA A 47 -0.41 -0.60 13.36
C ALA A 47 1.03 -0.09 13.37
N SER A 48 1.98 -0.85 12.86
CA SER A 48 3.40 -0.46 12.84
C SER A 48 3.78 0.15 11.48
N ALA A 49 4.27 1.38 11.49
CA ALA A 49 4.81 2.02 10.29
C ALA A 49 6.09 1.32 9.83
N ILE A 50 6.18 1.06 8.53
CA ILE A 50 7.41 0.58 7.91
C ILE A 50 8.35 1.77 7.71
N SER A 51 9.57 1.69 8.25
CA SER A 51 10.59 2.73 8.06
C SER A 51 11.50 2.37 6.89
N THR A 52 11.83 3.38 6.08
CA THR A 52 12.76 3.27 4.95
C THR A 52 13.48 4.60 4.75
N ASP A 53 14.59 4.58 4.02
CA ASP A 53 15.38 5.77 3.75
C ASP A 53 14.85 6.52 2.52
N ALA A 54 15.02 7.85 2.54
CA ALA A 54 14.67 8.70 1.41
C ALA A 54 15.57 8.43 0.20
N SER A 55 15.13 8.83 -0.99
CA SER A 55 15.83 8.66 -2.27
C SER A 55 15.99 7.22 -2.77
N GLU A 56 15.58 6.23 -2.01
CA GLU A 56 15.65 4.84 -2.42
C GLU A 56 14.62 4.48 -3.50
N THR A 57 14.95 3.46 -4.25
CA THR A 57 14.02 2.79 -5.16
C THR A 57 13.65 1.45 -4.54
N VAL A 58 12.38 1.33 -4.11
CA VAL A 58 11.91 0.20 -3.33
C VAL A 58 10.98 -0.71 -4.12
N PRO A 59 11.14 -2.03 -4.02
CA PRO A 59 10.19 -2.98 -4.56
C PRO A 59 8.95 -3.06 -3.67
N VAL A 60 7.78 -3.17 -4.32
CA VAL A 60 6.50 -3.46 -3.66
C VAL A 60 5.91 -4.72 -4.28
N VAL A 61 5.58 -5.70 -3.45
CA VAL A 61 4.94 -6.95 -3.90
C VAL A 61 3.55 -7.02 -3.30
N VAL A 62 2.54 -7.12 -4.15
CA VAL A 62 1.14 -7.24 -3.75
C VAL A 62 0.66 -8.65 -4.04
N LYS A 63 0.16 -9.33 -3.02
CA LYS A 63 -0.44 -10.66 -3.11
C LYS A 63 -1.92 -10.58 -2.76
N PHE A 64 -2.76 -11.16 -3.59
CA PHE A 64 -4.20 -11.19 -3.37
C PHE A 64 -4.83 -12.46 -3.93
N ASN A 65 -5.94 -12.86 -3.34
CA ASN A 65 -6.78 -13.95 -3.81
C ASN A 65 -7.96 -13.39 -4.61
N SER A 66 -8.31 -14.03 -5.71
CA SER A 66 -9.56 -13.74 -6.41
C SER A 66 -10.71 -14.55 -5.81
N LEU A 67 -11.83 -13.90 -5.62
CA LEU A 67 -13.08 -14.47 -5.08
C LEU A 67 -14.15 -14.63 -6.17
N ASP A 68 -13.82 -14.21 -7.42
CA ASP A 68 -14.73 -14.27 -8.56
C ASP A 68 -13.91 -14.23 -9.86
N ASP A 69 -14.52 -14.68 -10.98
CA ASP A 69 -13.96 -14.49 -12.32
C ASP A 69 -14.20 -13.05 -12.76
N VAL A 70 -13.14 -12.25 -12.91
CA VAL A 70 -13.25 -10.83 -13.25
C VAL A 70 -12.25 -10.44 -14.33
N GLU A 71 -12.77 -9.74 -15.35
CA GLU A 71 -11.98 -9.11 -16.41
C GLU A 71 -11.60 -7.68 -16.07
N ASP A 72 -10.62 -7.14 -16.78
CA ASP A 72 -10.17 -5.74 -16.68
C ASP A 72 -9.70 -5.36 -15.26
N VAL A 73 -9.05 -6.28 -14.56
CA VAL A 73 -8.47 -6.02 -13.25
C VAL A 73 -7.17 -5.22 -13.39
N ARG A 74 -6.97 -4.25 -12.50
CA ARG A 74 -5.79 -3.41 -12.40
C ARG A 74 -5.37 -3.26 -10.94
N VAL A 75 -4.08 -3.35 -10.70
CA VAL A 75 -3.48 -3.09 -9.38
C VAL A 75 -2.68 -1.81 -9.49
N LYS A 76 -2.91 -0.88 -8.59
CA LYS A 76 -2.20 0.39 -8.46
C LYS A 76 -1.61 0.48 -7.06
N VAL A 77 -0.36 0.93 -6.98
CA VAL A 77 0.33 1.25 -5.73
C VAL A 77 0.76 2.70 -5.78
N TYR A 78 0.53 3.45 -4.71
CA TYR A 78 0.91 4.86 -4.65
C TYR A 78 1.11 5.34 -3.22
N ILE A 79 1.85 6.42 -3.06
CA ILE A 79 2.16 7.04 -1.77
C ILE A 79 1.30 8.29 -1.61
N GLU A 80 0.44 8.28 -0.59
CA GLU A 80 -0.34 9.46 -0.16
C GLU A 80 0.43 10.27 0.88
N GLY A 81 0.17 11.59 0.88
CA GLY A 81 0.75 12.52 1.84
C GLY A 81 1.98 13.26 1.31
N TYR A 82 2.43 12.96 0.11
CA TYR A 82 3.51 13.65 -0.56
C TYR A 82 2.99 14.57 -1.69
N LYS A 83 3.70 15.67 -1.97
CA LYS A 83 3.29 16.70 -2.94
C LYS A 83 3.28 16.26 -4.40
N ASN A 84 4.06 15.23 -4.74
CA ASN A 84 4.14 14.70 -6.09
C ASN A 84 3.57 13.27 -6.11
N ASP A 85 3.00 12.87 -7.23
CA ASP A 85 2.47 11.52 -7.40
C ASP A 85 3.63 10.52 -7.52
N ILE A 86 3.72 9.63 -6.53
CA ILE A 86 4.63 8.48 -6.52
C ILE A 86 3.77 7.26 -6.66
N GLU A 87 3.71 6.72 -7.88
CA GLU A 87 2.82 5.62 -8.19
C GLU A 87 3.40 4.68 -9.25
N ASP A 88 2.92 3.44 -9.22
CA ASP A 88 3.13 2.44 -10.26
C ASP A 88 1.85 1.60 -10.42
N GLU A 89 1.55 1.16 -11.63
CA GLU A 89 0.35 0.36 -11.88
C GLU A 89 0.60 -0.80 -12.84
N SER A 90 -0.16 -1.86 -12.68
CA SER A 90 -0.11 -3.00 -13.59
C SER A 90 -0.82 -2.68 -14.91
N SER A 91 -0.44 -3.38 -15.98
CA SER A 91 -1.33 -3.54 -17.13
C SER A 91 -2.63 -4.21 -16.69
N VAL A 92 -3.68 -4.02 -17.50
CA VAL A 92 -4.96 -4.70 -17.30
C VAL A 92 -4.80 -6.21 -17.53
N PHE A 93 -5.41 -7.00 -16.66
CA PHE A 93 -5.42 -8.48 -16.75
C PHE A 93 -6.76 -9.02 -16.25
N HIS A 94 -6.98 -10.31 -16.40
CA HIS A 94 -8.14 -10.97 -15.81
C HIS A 94 -7.72 -11.92 -14.68
N VAL A 95 -8.64 -12.15 -13.76
CA VAL A 95 -8.48 -13.07 -12.64
C VAL A 95 -9.56 -14.16 -12.70
N LEU A 96 -9.20 -15.33 -12.22
CA LEU A 96 -10.09 -16.49 -12.10
C LEU A 96 -10.35 -16.73 -10.63
N ASP A 97 -11.57 -17.14 -10.31
CA ASP A 97 -11.99 -17.48 -8.96
C ASP A 97 -11.03 -18.47 -8.28
N ASN A 98 -10.87 -18.28 -6.99
CA ASN A 98 -10.07 -19.12 -6.11
C ASN A 98 -8.58 -19.27 -6.52
N ASN A 99 -8.02 -18.26 -7.23
CA ASN A 99 -6.61 -18.19 -7.59
C ASN A 99 -5.88 -17.08 -6.84
N THR A 100 -4.61 -17.34 -6.51
CA THR A 100 -3.73 -16.35 -5.90
C THR A 100 -2.89 -15.66 -6.96
N TYR A 101 -2.84 -14.33 -6.90
CA TYR A 101 -2.07 -13.48 -7.81
C TYR A 101 -0.99 -12.71 -7.07
N VAL A 102 0.15 -12.54 -7.74
CA VAL A 102 1.27 -11.74 -7.24
C VAL A 102 1.66 -10.71 -8.29
N LYS A 103 1.65 -9.45 -7.89
CA LYS A 103 2.11 -8.33 -8.73
C LYS A 103 3.29 -7.64 -8.07
N ARG A 104 4.26 -7.21 -8.89
CA ARG A 104 5.48 -6.53 -8.44
C ARG A 104 5.53 -5.15 -9.06
N PHE A 105 5.87 -4.18 -8.23
CA PHE A 105 5.96 -2.76 -8.56
C PHE A 105 7.26 -2.20 -8.05
N THR A 106 7.61 -1.02 -8.54
CA THR A 106 8.82 -0.33 -8.10
C THR A 106 8.50 1.14 -7.89
N LEU A 107 8.66 1.62 -6.66
CA LEU A 107 8.44 3.01 -6.30
C LEU A 107 9.78 3.71 -6.05
N LYS A 108 9.94 4.89 -6.62
CA LYS A 108 11.07 5.77 -6.31
C LYS A 108 10.65 6.75 -5.23
N LEU A 109 11.25 6.62 -4.05
CA LEU A 109 10.93 7.46 -2.91
C LEU A 109 11.42 8.90 -3.10
N PRO A 110 10.82 9.87 -2.37
CA PRO A 110 11.21 11.27 -2.43
C PRO A 110 12.68 11.48 -2.07
N SER A 111 13.27 12.53 -2.60
CA SER A 111 14.63 12.93 -2.24
C SER A 111 14.70 13.49 -0.83
N THR A 112 15.86 13.35 -0.18
CA THR A 112 16.14 13.97 1.12
C THR A 112 15.90 15.47 1.15
N ASP A 113 16.08 16.14 0.02
CA ASP A 113 15.89 17.60 -0.12
C ASP A 113 14.41 18.00 -0.18
N ASP A 114 13.52 17.04 -0.37
CA ASP A 114 12.07 17.27 -0.47
C ASP A 114 11.37 17.31 0.90
N PHE A 115 12.08 16.93 1.97
CA PHE A 115 11.56 16.90 3.33
C PHE A 115 12.08 18.09 4.15
N ASP A 116 11.16 18.77 4.84
CA ASP A 116 11.50 19.85 5.77
C ASP A 116 12.00 19.28 7.12
N ASP A 117 11.45 18.13 7.54
CA ASP A 117 11.77 17.44 8.78
C ASP A 117 12.72 16.25 8.58
N LEU A 118 13.18 15.64 9.70
CA LEU A 118 14.04 14.46 9.71
C LEU A 118 13.35 13.19 9.19
N SER A 119 12.02 13.18 9.26
CA SER A 119 11.19 12.09 8.76
C SER A 119 9.79 12.61 8.45
N ASP A 120 9.15 12.01 7.45
CA ASP A 120 7.75 12.23 7.12
C ASP A 120 6.94 10.95 7.30
N ASP A 121 5.73 11.12 7.85
CA ASP A 121 4.72 10.06 7.96
C ASP A 121 3.85 10.08 6.70
N LEU A 122 3.99 9.06 5.88
CA LEU A 122 3.29 8.88 4.63
C LEU A 122 2.42 7.62 4.68
N THR A 123 1.63 7.39 3.65
CA THR A 123 0.82 6.17 3.56
C THR A 123 1.01 5.52 2.19
N LEU A 124 1.45 4.26 2.18
CA LEU A 124 1.37 3.43 0.98
C LEU A 124 -0.08 2.96 0.83
N LEU A 125 -0.67 3.23 -0.31
CA LEU A 125 -1.99 2.77 -0.66
C LEU A 125 -1.89 1.78 -1.81
N VAL A 126 -2.44 0.58 -1.58
CA VAL A 126 -2.57 -0.47 -2.58
C VAL A 126 -4.03 -0.56 -2.95
N ARG A 127 -4.33 -0.45 -4.24
CA ARG A 127 -5.69 -0.51 -4.76
C ARG A 127 -5.80 -1.55 -5.85
N VAL A 128 -6.73 -2.49 -5.69
CA VAL A 128 -7.13 -3.45 -6.72
C VAL A 128 -8.50 -3.05 -7.24
N SER A 129 -8.62 -2.78 -8.52
CA SER A 129 -9.85 -2.29 -9.14
C SER A 129 -10.19 -3.09 -10.39
N ALA A 130 -11.49 -3.17 -10.70
CA ALA A 130 -11.99 -3.77 -11.93
C ALA A 130 -13.22 -2.98 -12.42
N LYS A 131 -13.50 -3.09 -13.70
CA LYS A 131 -14.64 -2.39 -14.30
C LYS A 131 -15.96 -2.91 -13.73
N GLY A 132 -16.76 -1.99 -13.14
CA GLY A 132 -18.08 -2.33 -12.60
C GLY A 132 -18.06 -3.06 -11.26
N ARG A 133 -16.92 -3.08 -10.59
CA ARG A 133 -16.75 -3.62 -9.23
C ARG A 133 -16.23 -2.54 -8.29
N ASP A 134 -16.53 -2.66 -7.02
CA ASP A 134 -15.94 -1.80 -6.00
C ASP A 134 -14.46 -2.13 -5.81
N ALA A 135 -13.62 -1.10 -5.72
CA ALA A 135 -12.19 -1.29 -5.55
C ALA A 135 -11.86 -1.74 -4.13
N GLN A 136 -10.94 -2.70 -4.01
CA GLN A 136 -10.35 -3.09 -2.74
C GLN A 136 -9.11 -2.26 -2.47
N GLU A 137 -9.00 -1.73 -1.26
CA GLU A 137 -7.90 -0.84 -0.86
C GLU A 137 -7.27 -1.30 0.44
N MET A 138 -5.95 -1.17 0.52
CA MET A 138 -5.16 -1.41 1.71
C MET A 138 -4.25 -0.22 1.98
N LYS A 139 -4.26 0.28 3.21
CA LYS A 139 -3.43 1.41 3.65
C LYS A 139 -2.38 0.92 4.63
N ILE A 140 -1.12 1.27 4.34
CA ILE A 140 0.03 0.87 5.13
C ILE A 140 0.78 2.13 5.53
N PRO A 141 0.91 2.42 6.84
CA PRO A 141 1.67 3.58 7.28
C PRO A 141 3.15 3.41 6.96
N LEU A 142 3.73 4.44 6.36
CA LEU A 142 5.16 4.51 6.04
C LEU A 142 5.80 5.64 6.81
N LYS A 143 7.04 5.43 7.25
CA LYS A 143 7.90 6.46 7.80
C LYS A 143 9.16 6.56 6.94
N ILE A 144 9.28 7.65 6.19
CA ILE A 144 10.46 7.91 5.36
C ILE A 144 11.43 8.79 6.16
N GLN A 145 12.67 8.33 6.28
CA GLN A 145 13.71 8.97 7.08
C GLN A 145 14.76 9.60 6.17
N ARG A 146 15.30 10.75 6.60
CA ARG A 146 16.47 11.35 5.97
C ARG A 146 17.74 10.66 6.49
N GLU A 147 18.60 10.26 5.61
CA GLU A 147 19.96 9.88 5.97
C GLU A 147 20.74 11.15 6.34
N LEU A 148 21.01 11.35 7.63
CA LEU A 148 21.66 12.55 8.13
C LEU A 148 23.18 12.50 7.98
N HIS A 149 23.78 11.33 8.08
CA HIS A 149 25.23 11.13 8.02
C HIS A 149 25.57 9.77 7.44
N SER A 150 26.36 9.77 6.38
CA SER A 150 27.05 8.57 5.90
C SER A 150 28.51 8.64 6.30
N LEU A 151 28.99 7.63 7.03
CA LEU A 151 30.40 7.47 7.33
C LEU A 151 31.03 6.57 6.27
N ASN A 152 31.81 7.17 5.37
CA ASN A 152 32.64 6.42 4.43
C ASN A 152 34.05 6.29 4.99
N LEU A 153 34.47 5.05 5.27
CA LEU A 153 35.87 4.75 5.54
C LEU A 153 36.67 4.85 4.24
N LEU A 154 37.36 5.95 4.04
CA LEU A 154 38.08 6.24 2.78
C LEU A 154 39.32 5.37 2.63
N SER A 155 40.07 5.15 3.70
CA SER A 155 41.22 4.21 3.73
C SER A 155 41.64 3.96 5.17
N ILE A 156 42.18 2.78 5.41
CA ILE A 156 42.95 2.47 6.61
C ILE A 156 44.39 2.20 6.10
N ASP A 157 45.32 3.08 6.46
CA ASP A 157 46.76 2.86 6.18
C ASP A 157 47.39 2.28 7.45
N LEU A 158 47.68 1.00 7.39
CA LEU A 158 48.33 0.27 8.47
C LEU A 158 49.78 0.01 8.05
N SER A 159 50.73 0.29 8.93
CA SER A 159 52.11 -0.12 8.69
C SER A 159 52.24 -1.64 8.57
N ASP A 160 52.92 -2.12 7.55
CA ASP A 160 53.08 -3.54 7.25
C ASP A 160 53.86 -4.29 8.37
N ILE A 161 54.52 -3.59 9.27
CA ILE A 161 55.31 -4.16 10.34
C ILE A 161 54.91 -3.48 11.66
N VAL A 162 54.32 -4.24 12.54
CA VAL A 162 54.07 -3.83 13.94
C VAL A 162 55.02 -4.56 14.85
N VAL A 163 55.92 -3.82 15.48
CA VAL A 163 56.86 -4.36 16.49
C VAL A 163 56.15 -4.38 17.83
N SER A 164 56.32 -5.48 18.57
CA SER A 164 55.65 -5.62 19.90
C SER A 164 56.11 -4.47 20.81
N GLY A 165 55.15 -3.64 21.22
CA GLY A 165 55.33 -2.48 22.09
C GLY A 165 55.17 -1.12 21.40
N ASP A 166 54.95 -1.08 20.10
CA ASP A 166 54.63 0.15 19.38
C ASP A 166 53.13 0.45 19.32
N SER A 167 52.79 1.73 19.31
CA SER A 167 51.42 2.18 19.10
C SER A 167 51.15 2.39 17.61
N VAL A 168 50.06 1.89 17.11
CA VAL A 168 49.59 2.16 15.75
C VAL A 168 48.72 3.42 15.80
N ALA A 169 49.07 4.43 15.02
CA ALA A 169 48.22 5.61 14.80
C ALA A 169 47.20 5.28 13.71
N VAL A 170 45.92 5.42 14.03
CA VAL A 170 44.79 5.25 13.11
C VAL A 170 44.24 6.60 12.71
#